data_e98b9de3d3473bf39f5824ccfb7dddaf
#
_entry.id   e98b9de3d3473bf39f5824ccfb7dddaf
#
_cell.length_a   1.000
_cell.length_b   1.000
_cell.length_c   1.000
_cell.angle_alpha   90.00
_cell.angle_beta   90.00
_cell.angle_gamma   90.00
#
_symmetry.space_group_name_H-M   'P 1'
#
loop_
_entity.id
_entity.type
_entity.pdbx_description
1 polymer ?
#
loop_
_entity_poly.entity_id
_entity_poly.type
_entity_poly.pdbx_seq_one_letter_code
_entity_poly.pdbx_strand_id
1 'polypeptide(L)'
;MNSNWNSIRGEKFGRQSWLVIITALLIHGVQAGTLLKRIHVDHAFRYQGNEEWEIVIHGNDGDDDLDPDETVMVVFDRPFPQEGGRATRPSSEQWNFLGVAGNEDVWIIPQNFTPLIWPGWRSEGAFATYYNDDARLGFSAPFVGISVENVGYSGLGAGHYSMWSNQTGGITKVWISTADGISEDDVYYFSSGHSHTNQGFSDPGVYRVAYRATGFLANDGGDPPTGTRLVASQLQSFYYALGTYAEWKATYFEPHELVGSSSSDPVPEATRYTGDSDGDGIPLLLEYAFNLSPAESDYRVLTPDSGERGLPSVRLDESTAQPRLVIEYLRRRAEGAPRLSYYPEFSSTLESVWAPAGAESVFPVDSIWERVVVVDEAIEHADTVRFGRVRVELR
;
A
#
# COMPACT_ATOMS: atom_id res chain seq x y z
N MET A 1 84.28 9.67 -8.91
CA MET A 1 84.57 11.07 -9.29
C MET A 1 83.27 11.86 -9.04
N ASN A 2 83.23 12.53 -7.93
CA ASN A 2 83.25 13.98 -7.77
C ASN A 2 82.16 14.65 -8.62
N SER A 3 81.30 15.49 -8.16
CA SER A 3 81.21 16.35 -6.97
C SER A 3 79.98 17.19 -7.03
N ASN A 4 79.37 17.40 -5.85
CA ASN A 4 79.11 18.75 -5.28
C ASN A 4 77.96 19.64 -5.86
N TRP A 5 77.02 19.86 -4.97
CA TRP A 5 76.64 21.08 -4.22
C TRP A 5 75.81 22.10 -4.99
N ASN A 6 74.64 22.47 -4.48
CA ASN A 6 74.50 23.53 -3.50
C ASN A 6 73.07 23.62 -2.91
N SER A 7 73.09 23.87 -1.62
CA SER A 7 71.98 24.22 -0.71
C SER A 7 71.42 25.57 -1.05
N ILE A 8 70.08 25.73 -0.98
CA ILE A 8 69.42 26.97 -0.58
C ILE A 8 68.38 26.65 0.49
N ARG A 9 68.53 27.34 1.61
CA ARG A 9 67.63 27.37 2.80
C ARG A 9 66.27 27.97 2.37
N GLY A 10 65.22 27.40 2.74
CA GLY A 10 64.38 27.59 3.93
C GLY A 10 63.32 28.63 3.78
N GLU A 11 62.09 28.14 3.81
CA GLU A 11 61.03 28.88 4.50
C GLU A 11 59.98 27.89 4.93
N LYS A 12 59.61 27.94 6.21
CA LYS A 12 58.59 27.13 6.85
C LYS A 12 57.22 27.68 6.43
N PHE A 13 56.53 27.05 5.50
CA PHE A 13 55.11 27.19 5.32
C PHE A 13 54.39 26.15 6.16
N GLY A 14 53.66 26.62 7.14
CA GLY A 14 52.79 25.78 7.99
C GLY A 14 51.80 25.01 7.15
N ARG A 15 51.85 23.69 7.27
CA ARG A 15 50.82 22.80 6.78
C ARG A 15 49.55 23.01 7.63
N GLN A 16 48.64 23.81 7.17
CA GLN A 16 47.21 23.72 7.58
C GLN A 16 46.69 22.42 7.00
N SER A 17 46.59 21.40 7.85
CA SER A 17 45.84 20.18 7.53
C SER A 17 44.37 20.51 7.49
N TRP A 18 43.81 20.64 6.31
CA TRP A 18 42.36 20.64 6.12
C TRP A 18 41.90 19.20 6.31
N LEU A 19 41.24 18.96 7.45
CA LEU A 19 40.49 17.75 7.69
C LEU A 19 39.23 17.81 6.82
N VAL A 20 39.27 17.22 5.64
CA VAL A 20 38.06 16.99 4.86
C VAL A 20 37.32 15.86 5.53
N ILE A 21 36.34 16.16 6.36
CA ILE A 21 35.38 15.18 6.83
C ILE A 21 34.48 14.87 5.63
N ILE A 22 34.80 13.81 4.91
CA ILE A 22 33.87 13.18 3.99
C ILE A 22 32.83 12.50 4.88
N THR A 23 31.72 13.19 5.14
CA THR A 23 30.51 12.54 5.62
C THR A 23 30.06 11.66 4.46
N ALA A 24 30.38 10.38 4.53
CA ALA A 24 29.72 9.40 3.67
C ALA A 24 28.23 9.45 4.07
N LEU A 25 27.40 10.12 3.29
CA LEU A 25 25.97 9.84 3.27
C LEU A 25 25.89 8.35 2.88
N LEU A 26 25.62 7.50 3.83
CA LEU A 26 25.07 6.20 3.55
C LEU A 26 23.70 6.48 2.92
N ILE A 27 23.67 6.49 1.59
CA ILE A 27 22.42 6.31 0.86
C ILE A 27 22.00 4.90 1.26
N HIS A 28 21.14 4.80 2.26
CA HIS A 28 20.36 3.61 2.50
C HIS A 28 19.51 3.50 1.23
N GLY A 29 19.89 2.61 0.33
CA GLY A 29 19.00 2.20 -0.75
C GLY A 29 17.74 1.74 -0.04
N VAL A 30 16.62 2.43 -0.28
CA VAL A 30 15.32 2.04 0.22
C VAL A 30 15.08 0.64 -0.34
N GLN A 31 15.14 -0.36 0.52
CA GLN A 31 14.82 -1.73 0.14
C GLN A 31 13.32 -1.85 0.32
N ALA A 32 12.58 -1.77 -0.76
CA ALA A 32 11.15 -2.02 -0.75
C ALA A 32 10.85 -3.41 -0.19
N GLY A 33 9.76 -3.53 0.55
CA GLY A 33 9.30 -4.81 1.08
C GLY A 33 9.00 -5.84 -0.02
N THR A 34 8.92 -7.10 0.35
CA THR A 34 8.52 -8.18 -0.57
C THR A 34 7.05 -8.06 -0.95
N LEU A 35 6.74 -7.95 -2.24
CA LEU A 35 5.37 -7.86 -2.74
C LEU A 35 4.81 -9.21 -3.18
N LEU A 36 3.75 -9.67 -2.52
CA LEU A 36 3.04 -10.89 -2.85
C LEU A 36 1.75 -10.58 -3.62
N LYS A 37 1.60 -11.12 -4.82
CA LYS A 37 0.50 -10.73 -5.73
C LYS A 37 -0.45 -11.86 -6.13
N ARG A 38 0.05 -12.94 -6.68
CA ARG A 38 -0.75 -14.04 -7.26
C ARG A 38 -0.22 -15.37 -6.75
N ILE A 39 -0.29 -15.53 -5.45
CA ILE A 39 0.29 -16.69 -4.77
C ILE A 39 -0.59 -17.08 -3.58
N HIS A 40 -0.58 -18.36 -3.25
CA HIS A 40 -1.09 -18.86 -1.98
C HIS A 40 0.00 -18.72 -0.91
N VAL A 41 -0.39 -18.18 0.24
CA VAL A 41 0.45 -18.08 1.43
C VAL A 41 -0.41 -18.29 2.68
N ASP A 42 0.22 -18.57 3.81
CA ASP A 42 -0.47 -18.68 5.09
C ASP A 42 0.10 -17.67 6.11
N HIS A 43 -0.76 -17.02 6.86
CA HIS A 43 -0.40 -16.41 8.13
C HIS A 43 -0.17 -17.57 9.11
N ALA A 44 1.08 -17.91 9.34
CA ALA A 44 1.45 -19.07 10.13
C ALA A 44 1.80 -18.66 11.57
N PHE A 45 1.09 -19.27 12.54
CA PHE A 45 1.28 -19.07 13.97
C PHE A 45 1.73 -20.40 14.55
N ARG A 46 3.02 -20.54 14.86
CA ARG A 46 3.65 -21.75 15.34
C ARG A 46 4.01 -21.60 16.80
N TYR A 47 3.35 -22.39 17.66
CA TYR A 47 3.70 -22.45 19.07
C TYR A 47 4.89 -23.38 19.29
N GLN A 48 6.02 -22.81 19.71
CA GLN A 48 7.30 -23.52 19.89
C GLN A 48 7.46 -24.13 21.29
N GLY A 49 6.52 -23.90 22.20
CA GLY A 49 6.64 -24.22 23.63
C GLY A 49 7.17 -23.05 24.47
N ASN A 50 7.17 -23.18 25.79
CA ASN A 50 7.67 -22.17 26.72
C ASN A 50 7.10 -20.75 26.52
N GLU A 51 5.86 -20.65 26.02
CA GLU A 51 5.18 -19.38 25.69
C GLU A 51 5.79 -18.64 24.49
N GLU A 52 6.62 -19.30 23.72
CA GLU A 52 7.23 -18.76 22.51
C GLU A 52 6.40 -19.10 21.26
N TRP A 53 6.24 -18.12 20.40
CA TRP A 53 5.56 -18.23 19.12
C TRP A 53 6.46 -17.74 17.99
N GLU A 54 6.53 -18.48 16.91
CA GLU A 54 7.06 -18.06 15.65
C GLU A 54 5.91 -17.65 14.74
N ILE A 55 5.96 -16.44 14.17
CA ILE A 55 4.90 -15.91 13.32
C ILE A 55 5.51 -15.47 12.02
N VAL A 56 5.07 -16.07 10.92
CA VAL A 56 5.64 -15.86 9.58
C VAL A 56 4.55 -15.85 8.52
N ILE A 57 4.88 -15.40 7.32
CA ILE A 57 4.10 -15.67 6.11
C ILE A 57 4.73 -16.91 5.46
N HIS A 58 4.00 -18.02 5.50
CA HIS A 58 4.46 -19.30 4.96
C HIS A 58 4.03 -19.47 3.50
N GLY A 59 5.00 -19.69 2.60
CA GLY A 59 4.77 -19.89 1.18
C GLY A 59 4.28 -21.32 0.85
N ASN A 60 3.60 -21.45 -0.29
CA ASN A 60 3.03 -22.73 -0.72
C ASN A 60 4.08 -23.78 -1.14
N ASP A 61 5.26 -23.35 -1.54
CA ASP A 61 6.32 -24.23 -2.07
C ASP A 61 7.30 -24.75 -1.00
N GLY A 62 6.99 -24.53 0.28
CA GLY A 62 7.55 -25.28 1.41
C GLY A 62 8.90 -24.82 1.94
N ASP A 63 9.54 -23.79 1.36
CA ASP A 63 10.94 -23.52 1.70
C ASP A 63 11.25 -22.12 2.23
N ASP A 64 10.39 -21.12 2.03
CA ASP A 64 10.71 -19.78 2.47
C ASP A 64 9.60 -19.16 3.32
N ASP A 65 9.84 -19.13 4.62
CA ASP A 65 9.08 -18.29 5.54
C ASP A 65 9.54 -16.83 5.34
N LEU A 66 8.56 -15.95 5.14
CA LEU A 66 8.80 -14.52 4.97
C LEU A 66 8.47 -13.77 6.25
N ASP A 67 9.23 -12.73 6.52
CA ASP A 67 8.96 -11.81 7.63
C ASP A 67 7.71 -10.99 7.33
N PRO A 68 6.67 -11.05 8.18
CA PRO A 68 5.48 -10.23 7.99
C PRO A 68 5.76 -8.73 7.99
N ASP A 69 6.78 -8.26 8.71
CA ASP A 69 7.13 -6.84 8.81
C ASP A 69 7.84 -6.31 7.54
N GLU A 70 8.35 -7.22 6.69
CA GLU A 70 9.00 -6.91 5.41
C GLU A 70 8.15 -7.29 4.19
N THR A 71 6.90 -7.71 4.39
CA THR A 71 6.07 -8.30 3.33
C THR A 71 4.74 -7.59 3.18
N VAL A 72 4.34 -7.31 1.94
CA VAL A 72 3.05 -6.69 1.58
C VAL A 72 2.26 -7.59 0.65
N MET A 73 1.04 -7.92 1.01
CA MET A 73 0.09 -8.63 0.17
C MET A 73 -0.70 -7.64 -0.70
N VAL A 74 -0.66 -7.83 -2.02
CA VAL A 74 -1.26 -6.90 -2.99
C VAL A 74 -2.63 -7.40 -3.45
N VAL A 75 -3.65 -6.57 -3.27
CA VAL A 75 -5.02 -6.80 -3.75
C VAL A 75 -5.31 -5.83 -4.91
N PHE A 76 -5.42 -6.37 -6.10
CA PHE A 76 -5.62 -5.55 -7.31
C PHE A 76 -6.98 -4.87 -7.34
N ASP A 77 -7.02 -3.62 -7.76
CA ASP A 77 -8.25 -2.86 -8.02
C ASP A 77 -8.84 -3.22 -9.41
N ARG A 78 -9.22 -4.47 -9.52
CA ARG A 78 -9.81 -5.07 -10.72
C ARG A 78 -11.07 -5.86 -10.32
N PRO A 79 -11.96 -6.16 -11.29
CA PRO A 79 -13.18 -6.92 -10.99
C PRO A 79 -12.91 -8.25 -10.28
N PHE A 80 -13.63 -8.49 -9.20
CA PHE A 80 -13.63 -9.73 -8.43
C PHE A 80 -14.42 -10.84 -9.17
N PRO A 81 -14.03 -12.13 -9.07
CA PRO A 81 -12.82 -12.66 -8.41
C PRO A 81 -11.69 -12.99 -9.37
N GLN A 82 -11.82 -12.78 -10.66
CA GLN A 82 -10.90 -13.32 -11.68
C GLN A 82 -9.68 -12.43 -11.88
N GLU A 83 -9.88 -11.11 -11.82
CA GLU A 83 -8.84 -10.14 -12.15
C GLU A 83 -8.31 -9.39 -10.94
N GLY A 84 -9.12 -9.24 -9.89
CA GLY A 84 -8.78 -8.50 -8.68
C GLY A 84 -9.77 -8.71 -7.56
N GLY A 85 -9.63 -7.90 -6.50
CA GLY A 85 -10.44 -7.99 -5.30
C GLY A 85 -11.67 -7.10 -5.28
N ARG A 86 -11.83 -6.16 -6.23
CA ARG A 86 -12.93 -5.20 -6.18
C ARG A 86 -14.27 -5.83 -6.53
N ALA A 87 -15.20 -5.80 -5.59
CA ALA A 87 -16.57 -6.27 -5.72
C ALA A 87 -17.53 -5.16 -5.33
N THR A 88 -18.80 -5.27 -5.75
CA THR A 88 -19.86 -4.39 -5.27
C THR A 88 -20.55 -5.03 -4.07
N ARG A 89 -20.62 -4.33 -2.95
CA ARG A 89 -21.33 -4.81 -1.75
C ARG A 89 -22.82 -4.99 -2.05
N PRO A 90 -23.42 -6.16 -1.72
CA PRO A 90 -24.86 -6.33 -1.80
C PRO A 90 -25.62 -5.32 -0.90
N SER A 91 -26.80 -4.89 -1.31
CA SER A 91 -27.58 -3.87 -0.60
C SER A 91 -28.19 -4.34 0.73
N SER A 92 -28.25 -5.66 0.98
CA SER A 92 -28.88 -6.18 2.20
C SER A 92 -28.05 -5.89 3.47
N GLU A 93 -28.74 -5.68 4.59
CA GLU A 93 -28.14 -5.31 5.88
C GLU A 93 -27.20 -6.35 6.46
N GLN A 94 -27.33 -7.61 6.09
CA GLN A 94 -26.41 -8.68 6.52
C GLN A 94 -24.94 -8.41 6.15
N TRP A 95 -24.69 -7.48 5.22
CA TRP A 95 -23.35 -7.09 4.77
C TRP A 95 -22.86 -5.79 5.40
N ASN A 96 -23.57 -5.22 6.38
CA ASN A 96 -23.15 -3.98 7.04
C ASN A 96 -21.77 -4.11 7.72
N PHE A 97 -21.37 -5.32 8.11
CA PHE A 97 -20.06 -5.59 8.70
C PHE A 97 -18.88 -5.27 7.77
N LEU A 98 -19.12 -5.05 6.47
CA LEU A 98 -18.07 -4.63 5.51
C LEU A 98 -17.71 -3.15 5.61
N GLY A 99 -18.47 -2.34 6.36
CA GLY A 99 -18.15 -0.94 6.62
C GLY A 99 -18.39 0.03 5.46
N VAL A 100 -19.04 -0.43 4.38
CA VAL A 100 -19.41 0.41 3.21
C VAL A 100 -20.92 0.39 3.00
N ALA A 101 -21.47 1.37 2.31
CA ALA A 101 -22.90 1.41 1.99
C ALA A 101 -23.28 0.35 0.92
N GLY A 102 -24.55 0.01 0.85
CA GLY A 102 -25.04 -0.92 -0.17
C GLY A 102 -24.78 -0.39 -1.58
N ASN A 103 -24.33 -1.26 -2.47
CA ASN A 103 -23.95 -0.98 -3.85
C ASN A 103 -22.65 -0.16 -4.03
N GLU A 104 -21.89 0.07 -2.98
CA GLU A 104 -20.54 0.64 -3.07
C GLU A 104 -19.47 -0.45 -3.27
N ASP A 105 -18.28 -0.04 -3.68
CA ASP A 105 -17.16 -0.93 -3.86
C ASP A 105 -16.61 -1.42 -2.51
N VAL A 106 -16.14 -2.66 -2.51
CA VAL A 106 -15.43 -3.32 -1.41
C VAL A 106 -14.34 -4.21 -2.01
N TRP A 107 -13.22 -4.35 -1.34
CA TRP A 107 -12.12 -5.23 -1.79
C TRP A 107 -12.14 -6.52 -1.00
N ILE A 108 -12.12 -7.64 -1.69
CA ILE A 108 -12.27 -8.97 -1.10
C ILE A 108 -11.09 -9.86 -1.48
N ILE A 109 -10.51 -10.51 -0.48
CA ILE A 109 -9.71 -11.71 -0.62
C ILE A 109 -10.61 -12.89 -0.30
N PRO A 110 -10.88 -13.80 -1.26
CA PRO A 110 -11.89 -14.82 -1.06
C PRO A 110 -11.42 -16.02 -0.26
N GLN A 111 -12.35 -16.66 0.43
CA GLN A 111 -12.13 -17.93 1.15
C GLN A 111 -11.73 -19.07 0.19
N ASN A 112 -12.28 -19.10 -1.01
CA ASN A 112 -12.01 -20.13 -1.99
C ASN A 112 -10.86 -19.72 -2.91
N PHE A 113 -10.15 -20.73 -3.43
CA PHE A 113 -9.03 -20.52 -4.33
C PHE A 113 -9.37 -19.57 -5.50
N THR A 114 -8.44 -18.64 -5.74
CA THR A 114 -8.44 -17.77 -6.91
C THR A 114 -7.01 -17.60 -7.43
N PRO A 115 -6.83 -17.12 -8.67
CA PRO A 115 -5.50 -16.80 -9.19
C PRO A 115 -4.93 -15.45 -8.64
N LEU A 116 -5.44 -14.99 -7.51
CA LEU A 116 -5.01 -13.77 -6.82
C LEU A 116 -4.12 -14.10 -5.63
N ILE A 117 -3.76 -13.09 -4.84
CA ILE A 117 -3.24 -13.34 -3.48
C ILE A 117 -4.29 -14.10 -2.68
N TRP A 118 -3.88 -15.18 -2.02
CA TRP A 118 -4.81 -16.05 -1.33
C TRP A 118 -4.23 -16.52 0.01
N PRO A 119 -4.23 -15.63 1.03
CA PRO A 119 -3.71 -15.95 2.34
C PRO A 119 -4.66 -16.86 3.11
N GLY A 120 -4.10 -17.93 3.63
CA GLY A 120 -4.74 -18.82 4.61
C GLY A 120 -4.33 -18.49 6.05
N TRP A 121 -4.81 -19.34 6.94
CA TRP A 121 -4.48 -19.35 8.36
C TRP A 121 -3.90 -20.71 8.70
N ARG A 122 -2.72 -20.72 9.29
CA ARG A 122 -2.03 -21.94 9.68
C ARG A 122 -1.62 -21.85 11.15
N SER A 123 -1.86 -22.93 11.89
CA SER A 123 -1.35 -23.06 13.24
C SER A 123 -0.66 -24.40 13.45
N GLU A 124 0.44 -24.35 14.18
CA GLU A 124 1.20 -25.51 14.61
C GLU A 124 1.39 -25.47 16.11
N GLY A 125 1.24 -26.61 16.76
CA GLY A 125 1.37 -26.76 18.21
C GLY A 125 0.45 -27.85 18.75
N ALA A 126 0.76 -28.37 19.91
CA ALA A 126 -0.03 -29.39 20.60
C ALA A 126 -1.12 -28.73 21.46
N PHE A 127 -2.17 -28.21 20.81
CA PHE A 127 -3.29 -27.58 21.50
C PHE A 127 -4.29 -28.61 22.03
N ALA A 128 -4.83 -28.34 23.21
CA ALA A 128 -5.87 -29.14 23.80
C ALA A 128 -7.24 -28.85 23.21
N THR A 129 -8.14 -29.84 23.23
CA THR A 129 -9.55 -29.61 22.91
C THR A 129 -10.14 -28.59 23.90
N TYR A 130 -10.75 -27.56 23.35
CA TYR A 130 -11.35 -26.48 24.08
C TYR A 130 -12.87 -26.44 23.86
N TYR A 131 -13.63 -26.31 24.91
CA TYR A 131 -15.07 -26.11 24.88
C TYR A 131 -15.32 -24.62 25.01
N ASN A 132 -15.63 -23.96 23.90
CA ASN A 132 -15.91 -22.55 23.87
C ASN A 132 -17.44 -22.32 23.86
N ASP A 133 -17.90 -21.37 24.66
CA ASP A 133 -19.31 -20.96 24.68
C ASP A 133 -19.69 -20.06 23.49
N ASP A 134 -18.74 -19.71 22.62
CA ASP A 134 -19.01 -18.94 21.42
C ASP A 134 -19.95 -19.70 20.49
N ALA A 135 -21.18 -19.19 20.36
CA ALA A 135 -22.22 -19.80 19.50
C ALA A 135 -21.81 -19.94 18.03
N ARG A 136 -20.77 -19.22 17.60
CA ARG A 136 -20.22 -19.36 16.24
C ARG A 136 -19.49 -20.69 16.03
N LEU A 137 -19.03 -21.37 17.08
CA LEU A 137 -18.24 -22.59 16.95
C LEU A 137 -19.09 -23.83 16.88
N GLY A 138 -20.09 -24.08 17.45
CA GLY A 138 -21.01 -25.23 17.32
C GLY A 138 -20.42 -26.63 17.63
N PHE A 139 -19.09 -26.74 17.90
CA PHE A 139 -18.41 -27.99 18.28
C PHE A 139 -17.13 -27.70 19.06
N SER A 140 -16.55 -28.72 19.65
CA SER A 140 -15.30 -28.63 20.42
C SER A 140 -14.16 -29.21 19.64
N ALA A 141 -13.01 -28.56 19.64
CA ALA A 141 -11.78 -28.98 18.97
C ALA A 141 -10.56 -28.29 19.62
N PRO A 142 -9.34 -28.69 19.28
CA PRO A 142 -8.14 -27.91 19.59
C PRO A 142 -8.10 -26.65 18.73
N PHE A 143 -8.89 -25.64 19.10
CA PHE A 143 -8.98 -24.38 18.38
C PHE A 143 -7.79 -23.46 18.67
N VAL A 144 -7.41 -22.70 17.64
CA VAL A 144 -6.61 -21.48 17.75
C VAL A 144 -7.53 -20.30 17.43
N GLY A 145 -7.52 -19.30 18.30
CA GLY A 145 -8.21 -18.02 18.07
C GLY A 145 -7.24 -17.00 17.54
N ILE A 146 -7.65 -16.25 16.51
CA ILE A 146 -6.90 -15.12 15.94
C ILE A 146 -7.74 -13.87 16.19
N SER A 147 -7.34 -13.05 17.15
CA SER A 147 -7.99 -11.76 17.43
C SER A 147 -7.34 -10.64 16.63
N VAL A 148 -8.15 -9.68 16.17
CA VAL A 148 -7.66 -8.39 15.70
C VAL A 148 -7.53 -7.45 16.89
N GLU A 149 -6.34 -6.88 17.06
CA GLU A 149 -6.06 -5.95 18.15
C GLU A 149 -5.99 -4.50 17.66
N ASN A 150 -5.63 -4.32 16.39
CA ASN A 150 -5.53 -3.00 15.76
C ASN A 150 -5.56 -3.09 14.24
N VAL A 151 -6.12 -2.04 13.62
CA VAL A 151 -6.01 -1.79 12.18
C VAL A 151 -5.45 -0.39 11.96
N GLY A 152 -4.31 -0.31 11.29
CA GLY A 152 -3.75 0.92 10.74
C GLY A 152 -4.17 1.06 9.28
N TYR A 153 -4.45 2.29 8.84
CA TYR A 153 -4.88 2.56 7.47
C TYR A 153 -4.27 3.84 6.92
N SER A 154 -3.83 3.78 5.66
CA SER A 154 -3.32 4.91 4.89
C SER A 154 -4.01 4.97 3.53
N GLY A 155 -5.07 5.78 3.44
CA GLY A 155 -5.89 5.99 2.25
C GLY A 155 -6.86 7.14 2.44
N LEU A 156 -7.89 7.24 1.59
CA LEU A 156 -8.87 8.35 1.62
C LEU A 156 -10.15 8.04 2.40
N GLY A 157 -10.43 6.78 2.69
CA GLY A 157 -11.66 6.33 3.33
C GLY A 157 -11.51 6.08 4.84
N ALA A 158 -12.42 5.28 5.37
CA ALA A 158 -12.44 4.91 6.79
C ALA A 158 -11.47 3.76 7.13
N GLY A 159 -11.15 2.90 6.14
CA GLY A 159 -10.19 1.82 6.32
C GLY A 159 -10.68 0.68 7.20
N HIS A 160 -11.93 0.26 7.07
CA HIS A 160 -12.46 -0.88 7.82
C HIS A 160 -11.95 -2.21 7.27
N TYR A 161 -11.70 -3.14 8.18
CA TYR A 161 -11.32 -4.52 7.91
C TYR A 161 -12.40 -5.47 8.43
N SER A 162 -12.64 -6.56 7.69
CA SER A 162 -13.59 -7.60 8.10
C SER A 162 -13.12 -8.98 7.68
N MET A 163 -13.57 -10.00 8.43
CA MET A 163 -13.30 -11.40 8.16
C MET A 163 -14.57 -12.25 8.35
N TRP A 164 -14.87 -13.11 7.40
CA TRP A 164 -16.03 -14.00 7.48
C TRP A 164 -15.80 -15.31 6.74
N SER A 165 -16.62 -16.29 7.05
CA SER A 165 -16.69 -17.57 6.35
C SER A 165 -18.07 -17.77 5.73
N ASN A 166 -18.09 -18.28 4.49
CA ASN A 166 -19.30 -18.76 3.86
C ASN A 166 -19.49 -20.23 4.25
N GLN A 167 -20.65 -20.53 4.84
CA GLN A 167 -21.02 -21.89 5.21
C GLN A 167 -21.96 -22.54 4.21
N THR A 168 -22.10 -23.85 4.30
CA THR A 168 -23.09 -24.62 3.54
C THR A 168 -24.49 -24.04 3.78
N GLY A 169 -25.25 -23.83 2.69
CA GLY A 169 -26.57 -23.21 2.75
C GLY A 169 -26.60 -21.69 2.61
N GLY A 170 -25.44 -21.05 2.31
CA GLY A 170 -25.38 -19.61 2.03
C GLY A 170 -25.37 -18.73 3.29
N ILE A 171 -25.12 -19.32 4.46
CA ILE A 171 -25.01 -18.60 5.72
C ILE A 171 -23.63 -17.95 5.81
N THR A 172 -23.61 -16.64 6.03
CA THR A 172 -22.40 -15.87 6.31
C THR A 172 -22.14 -15.89 7.81
N LYS A 173 -20.95 -16.36 8.21
CA LYS A 173 -20.49 -16.30 9.59
C LYS A 173 -19.42 -15.20 9.70
N VAL A 174 -19.77 -14.08 10.33
CA VAL A 174 -18.84 -12.97 10.58
C VAL A 174 -17.99 -13.32 11.80
N TRP A 175 -16.69 -13.17 11.65
CA TRP A 175 -15.71 -13.38 12.71
C TRP A 175 -15.16 -12.07 13.23
N ILE A 176 -14.87 -11.13 12.37
CA ILE A 176 -14.25 -9.84 12.66
C ILE A 176 -14.96 -8.78 11.86
N SER A 177 -15.28 -7.64 12.49
CA SER A 177 -15.75 -6.43 11.82
C SER A 177 -15.24 -5.21 12.58
N THR A 178 -14.40 -4.41 11.95
CA THR A 178 -13.93 -3.16 12.56
C THR A 178 -14.82 -1.96 12.22
N ALA A 179 -15.93 -2.18 11.51
CA ALA A 179 -16.87 -1.13 11.14
C ALA A 179 -17.65 -0.56 12.34
N ASP A 180 -17.85 -1.36 13.36
CA ASP A 180 -18.46 -1.00 14.65
C ASP A 180 -17.47 -0.83 15.81
N GLY A 181 -16.17 -0.86 15.48
CA GLY A 181 -15.06 -0.83 16.42
C GLY A 181 -14.48 -2.23 16.66
N ILE A 182 -13.29 -2.28 17.28
CA ILE A 182 -12.64 -3.55 17.65
C ILE A 182 -13.09 -3.93 19.07
N SER A 183 -13.53 -5.17 19.23
CA SER A 183 -14.02 -5.74 20.49
C SER A 183 -13.39 -7.10 20.80
N GLU A 184 -13.68 -7.65 21.96
CA GLU A 184 -13.26 -9.01 22.34
C GLU A 184 -13.96 -10.10 21.52
N ASP A 185 -15.05 -9.77 20.80
CA ASP A 185 -15.75 -10.68 19.91
C ASP A 185 -15.11 -10.78 18.51
N ASP A 186 -14.15 -9.90 18.20
CA ASP A 186 -13.43 -9.91 16.91
C ASP A 186 -12.32 -10.95 16.89
N VAL A 187 -12.74 -12.23 16.97
CA VAL A 187 -11.86 -13.39 16.98
C VAL A 187 -12.30 -14.40 15.93
N TYR A 188 -11.36 -14.81 15.10
CA TYR A 188 -11.53 -15.96 14.22
C TYR A 188 -10.99 -17.22 14.89
N TYR A 189 -11.86 -18.22 15.04
CA TYR A 189 -11.46 -19.52 15.56
C TYR A 189 -11.40 -20.57 14.45
N PHE A 190 -10.32 -21.29 14.37
CA PHE A 190 -10.18 -22.44 13.49
C PHE A 190 -9.54 -23.60 14.25
N SER A 191 -9.84 -24.83 13.81
CA SER A 191 -9.16 -26.02 14.36
C SER A 191 -7.69 -26.00 13.93
N SER A 192 -6.81 -26.42 14.83
CA SER A 192 -5.38 -26.54 14.54
C SER A 192 -5.11 -27.18 13.18
N GLY A 193 -4.23 -26.58 12.39
CA GLY A 193 -3.90 -26.98 11.03
C GLY A 193 -4.01 -25.81 10.06
N HIS A 194 -4.81 -25.94 8.99
CA HIS A 194 -4.91 -24.97 7.92
C HIS A 194 -6.37 -24.63 7.60
N SER A 195 -6.64 -23.36 7.32
CA SER A 195 -7.98 -22.86 6.99
C SER A 195 -7.93 -21.58 6.15
N HIS A 196 -9.04 -21.25 5.51
CA HIS A 196 -9.23 -20.01 4.75
C HIS A 196 -10.52 -19.29 5.16
N THR A 197 -10.49 -17.96 5.09
CA THR A 197 -11.64 -17.08 5.28
C THR A 197 -11.72 -16.08 4.14
N ASN A 198 -12.89 -15.44 3.97
CA ASN A 198 -12.93 -14.21 3.23
C ASN A 198 -12.39 -13.07 4.09
N GLN A 199 -11.60 -12.19 3.50
CA GLN A 199 -11.15 -10.94 4.12
C GLN A 199 -11.68 -9.78 3.29
N GLY A 200 -12.23 -8.75 3.94
CA GLY A 200 -12.84 -7.59 3.31
C GLY A 200 -12.22 -6.29 3.80
N PHE A 201 -12.10 -5.35 2.88
CA PHE A 201 -11.53 -4.03 3.11
C PHE A 201 -12.45 -2.99 2.49
N SER A 202 -12.82 -1.97 3.24
CA SER A 202 -13.79 -0.97 2.80
C SER A 202 -13.27 -0.03 1.72
N ASP A 203 -11.97 0.24 1.70
CA ASP A 203 -11.37 1.30 0.89
C ASP A 203 -10.05 0.87 0.27
N PRO A 204 -9.64 1.46 -0.88
CA PRO A 204 -8.29 1.26 -1.40
C PRO A 204 -7.28 2.05 -0.57
N GLY A 205 -6.10 1.48 -0.39
CA GLY A 205 -5.04 2.06 0.43
C GLY A 205 -4.12 1.00 1.00
N VAL A 206 -3.30 1.36 1.97
CA VAL A 206 -2.46 0.41 2.69
C VAL A 206 -3.07 0.14 4.06
N TYR A 207 -3.19 -1.13 4.38
CA TYR A 207 -3.66 -1.62 5.68
C TYR A 207 -2.53 -2.31 6.41
N ARG A 208 -2.46 -2.09 7.70
CA ARG A 208 -1.76 -2.91 8.67
C ARG A 208 -2.79 -3.52 9.60
N VAL A 209 -2.92 -4.85 9.59
CA VAL A 209 -3.82 -5.56 10.48
C VAL A 209 -2.98 -6.33 11.50
N ALA A 210 -3.10 -5.97 12.76
CA ALA A 210 -2.34 -6.56 13.84
C ALA A 210 -3.16 -7.65 14.54
N TYR A 211 -2.63 -8.87 14.55
CA TYR A 211 -3.26 -10.04 15.11
C TYR A 211 -2.52 -10.58 16.31
N ARG A 212 -3.28 -11.23 17.19
CA ARG A 212 -2.78 -12.05 18.28
C ARG A 212 -3.36 -13.46 18.17
N ALA A 213 -2.51 -14.46 18.22
CA ALA A 213 -2.96 -15.85 18.32
C ALA A 213 -3.13 -16.25 19.78
N THR A 214 -4.16 -17.05 20.05
CA THR A 214 -4.41 -17.68 21.35
C THR A 214 -4.71 -19.15 21.19
N GLY A 215 -4.26 -19.95 22.12
CA GLY A 215 -4.53 -21.40 22.13
C GLY A 215 -4.61 -21.92 23.56
N PHE A 216 -5.12 -23.14 23.72
CA PHE A 216 -5.22 -23.82 25.02
C PHE A 216 -4.31 -25.03 25.05
N LEU A 217 -3.47 -25.11 26.08
CA LEU A 217 -2.61 -26.28 26.33
C LEU A 217 -3.19 -27.12 27.47
N ALA A 218 -3.01 -28.43 27.41
CA ALA A 218 -3.33 -29.32 28.51
C ALA A 218 -2.39 -29.05 29.70
N ASN A 219 -2.95 -29.01 30.91
CA ASN A 219 -2.15 -28.76 32.12
C ASN A 219 -1.29 -29.96 32.50
N ASP A 220 -1.73 -31.20 32.19
CA ASP A 220 -1.16 -32.43 32.71
C ASP A 220 -0.84 -33.48 31.61
N GLY A 221 -1.04 -33.14 30.34
CA GLY A 221 -0.82 -34.09 29.23
C GLY A 221 -1.76 -35.29 29.24
N GLY A 222 -2.80 -35.30 30.06
CA GLY A 222 -3.84 -36.33 30.10
C GLY A 222 -4.79 -36.22 28.92
N ASP A 223 -5.45 -37.34 28.57
CA ASP A 223 -6.50 -37.35 27.53
C ASP A 223 -7.77 -38.04 28.12
N PRO A 224 -8.84 -37.30 28.45
CA PRO A 224 -8.97 -35.85 28.40
C PRO A 224 -8.12 -35.12 29.45
N PRO A 225 -7.66 -33.89 29.17
CA PRO A 225 -6.87 -33.14 30.12
C PRO A 225 -7.72 -32.76 31.34
N THR A 226 -7.11 -32.76 32.53
CA THR A 226 -7.79 -32.35 33.79
C THR A 226 -7.96 -30.83 33.92
N GLY A 227 -7.36 -30.08 33.00
CA GLY A 227 -7.49 -28.66 32.88
C GLY A 227 -6.69 -28.12 31.68
N THR A 228 -6.96 -26.87 31.34
CA THR A 228 -6.25 -26.20 30.26
C THR A 228 -5.71 -24.85 30.73
N ARG A 229 -4.64 -24.39 30.13
CA ARG A 229 -4.13 -23.02 30.27
C ARG A 229 -4.08 -22.30 28.92
N LEU A 230 -4.46 -21.04 28.93
CA LEU A 230 -4.36 -20.17 27.80
C LEU A 230 -2.90 -19.78 27.54
N VAL A 231 -2.51 -19.81 26.29
CA VAL A 231 -1.25 -19.22 25.79
C VAL A 231 -1.56 -18.25 24.67
N ALA A 232 -0.87 -17.12 24.64
CA ALA A 232 -1.07 -16.08 23.64
C ALA A 232 0.25 -15.69 22.99
N SER A 233 0.21 -15.37 21.71
CA SER A 233 1.37 -14.86 20.99
C SER A 233 1.68 -13.40 21.35
N GLN A 234 2.86 -12.93 20.93
CA GLN A 234 3.08 -11.52 20.69
C GLN A 234 2.11 -11.01 19.61
N LEU A 235 1.94 -9.69 19.57
CA LEU A 235 1.20 -9.03 18.50
C LEU A 235 2.05 -9.04 17.23
N GLN A 236 1.45 -9.42 16.08
CA GLN A 236 2.11 -9.39 14.79
C GLN A 236 1.27 -8.64 13.77
N SER A 237 1.91 -7.73 13.06
CA SER A 237 1.29 -6.97 11.97
C SER A 237 1.46 -7.67 10.63
N PHE A 238 0.43 -7.58 9.79
CA PHE A 238 0.45 -8.01 8.40
C PHE A 238 -0.04 -6.86 7.52
N TYR A 239 0.58 -6.68 6.36
CA TYR A 239 0.38 -5.51 5.52
C TYR A 239 -0.28 -5.88 4.19
N TYR A 240 -1.23 -5.04 3.78
CA TYR A 240 -1.99 -5.21 2.54
C TYR A 240 -1.99 -3.90 1.76
N ALA A 241 -1.68 -3.97 0.47
CA ALA A 241 -1.79 -2.83 -0.44
C ALA A 241 -2.95 -3.06 -1.43
N LEU A 242 -3.97 -2.23 -1.33
CA LEU A 242 -5.18 -2.32 -2.12
C LEU A 242 -5.24 -1.20 -3.15
N GLY A 243 -5.28 -1.58 -4.41
CA GLY A 243 -5.32 -0.66 -5.53
C GLY A 243 -3.97 -0.19 -6.04
N THR A 244 -3.98 0.36 -7.25
CA THR A 244 -2.78 0.64 -8.03
C THR A 244 -1.85 1.69 -7.38
N TYR A 245 -2.41 2.66 -6.68
CA TYR A 245 -1.61 3.67 -5.97
C TYR A 245 -0.91 3.08 -4.74
N ALA A 246 -1.62 2.26 -3.96
CA ALA A 246 -1.05 1.58 -2.80
C ALA A 246 0.03 0.56 -3.22
N GLU A 247 -0.23 -0.20 -4.28
CA GLU A 247 0.74 -1.11 -4.88
C GLU A 247 1.99 -0.36 -5.34
N TRP A 248 1.83 0.78 -6.04
CA TRP A 248 2.95 1.62 -6.48
C TRP A 248 3.78 2.12 -5.28
N LYS A 249 3.15 2.65 -4.24
CA LYS A 249 3.88 3.05 -3.02
C LYS A 249 4.67 1.90 -2.41
N ALA A 250 4.06 0.72 -2.32
CA ALA A 250 4.72 -0.46 -1.76
C ALA A 250 5.92 -0.97 -2.59
N THR A 251 6.12 -0.48 -3.82
CA THR A 251 7.35 -0.75 -4.59
C THR A 251 8.54 0.11 -4.18
N TYR A 252 8.31 1.15 -3.37
CA TYR A 252 9.35 2.11 -2.99
C TYR A 252 9.60 2.19 -1.49
N PHE A 253 8.62 1.84 -0.66
CA PHE A 253 8.65 2.05 0.78
C PHE A 253 8.49 0.73 1.54
N GLU A 254 9.14 0.63 2.69
CA GLU A 254 8.92 -0.46 3.64
C GLU A 254 7.48 -0.45 4.18
N PRO A 255 6.93 -1.61 4.56
CA PRO A 255 5.54 -1.69 5.04
C PRO A 255 5.23 -0.73 6.19
N HIS A 256 6.13 -0.59 7.16
CA HIS A 256 5.95 0.29 8.32
C HIS A 256 6.00 1.79 7.96
N GLU A 257 6.66 2.17 6.87
CA GLU A 257 6.68 3.54 6.36
C GLU A 257 5.36 3.92 5.71
N LEU A 258 4.61 2.94 5.19
CA LEU A 258 3.35 3.17 4.49
C LEU A 258 2.18 3.46 5.43
N VAL A 259 2.17 2.88 6.64
CA VAL A 259 0.99 2.90 7.52
C VAL A 259 1.34 2.98 9.01
N GLY A 260 2.63 3.20 9.36
CA GLY A 260 3.14 3.16 10.73
C GLY A 260 3.32 1.72 11.24
N SER A 261 4.17 1.55 12.23
CA SER A 261 4.52 0.24 12.81
C SER A 261 3.58 -0.17 13.96
N SER A 262 2.84 0.77 14.55
CA SER A 262 1.93 0.52 15.65
C SER A 262 0.69 1.43 15.60
N SER A 263 -0.28 1.19 16.49
CA SER A 263 -1.48 2.05 16.58
C SER A 263 -1.20 3.47 17.05
N SER A 264 -0.09 3.66 17.75
CA SER A 264 0.35 4.97 18.23
C SER A 264 1.22 5.73 17.23
N ASP A 265 1.73 5.03 16.20
CA ASP A 265 2.56 5.64 15.19
C ASP A 265 1.68 6.18 14.03
N PRO A 266 1.67 7.48 13.82
CA PRO A 266 0.94 8.04 12.69
C PRO A 266 1.58 7.57 11.36
N VAL A 267 0.79 7.55 10.30
CA VAL A 267 1.33 7.39 8.94
C VAL A 267 2.40 8.47 8.73
N PRO A 268 3.63 8.10 8.37
CA PRO A 268 4.69 9.06 8.13
C PRO A 268 4.25 10.11 7.10
N GLU A 269 4.57 11.38 7.36
CA GLU A 269 4.15 12.48 6.48
C GLU A 269 4.70 12.30 5.06
N ALA A 270 5.95 11.86 4.95
CA ALA A 270 6.62 11.63 3.68
C ALA A 270 5.89 10.63 2.76
N THR A 271 5.19 9.65 3.30
CA THR A 271 4.47 8.61 2.53
C THR A 271 2.97 8.88 2.34
N ARG A 272 2.47 10.03 2.82
CA ARG A 272 1.14 10.50 2.48
C ARG A 272 1.08 10.99 1.04
N TYR A 273 -0.10 11.06 0.46
CA TYR A 273 -0.28 11.54 -0.92
C TYR A 273 0.19 13.00 -1.14
N THR A 274 0.26 13.81 -0.08
CA THR A 274 0.80 15.18 -0.09
C THR A 274 2.27 15.26 0.34
N GLY A 275 2.87 14.13 0.76
CA GLY A 275 4.25 14.07 1.21
C GLY A 275 5.22 14.17 0.04
N ASP A 276 6.44 14.55 0.35
CA ASP A 276 7.59 14.68 -0.54
C ASP A 276 8.72 13.86 0.11
N SER A 277 8.94 12.65 -0.40
CA SER A 277 9.81 11.68 0.28
C SER A 277 11.30 11.85 -0.04
N ASP A 278 11.62 12.39 -1.21
CA ASP A 278 13.01 12.61 -1.67
C ASP A 278 13.47 14.07 -1.60
N GLY A 279 12.54 14.99 -1.26
CA GLY A 279 12.83 16.40 -1.01
C GLY A 279 12.98 17.24 -2.26
N ASP A 280 12.44 16.83 -3.39
CA ASP A 280 12.52 17.54 -4.66
C ASP A 280 11.40 18.58 -4.87
N GLY A 281 10.45 18.64 -3.95
CA GLY A 281 9.31 19.54 -3.97
C GLY A 281 8.09 19.01 -4.71
N ILE A 282 8.11 17.75 -5.19
CA ILE A 282 6.99 17.12 -5.87
C ILE A 282 6.27 16.16 -4.90
N PRO A 283 4.98 16.38 -4.62
CA PRO A 283 4.22 15.44 -3.78
C PRO A 283 4.05 14.08 -4.41
N LEU A 284 4.05 13.00 -3.60
CA LEU A 284 3.87 11.61 -4.00
C LEU A 284 2.72 11.38 -4.99
N LEU A 285 1.60 12.09 -4.83
CA LEU A 285 0.48 11.99 -5.76
C LEU A 285 0.87 12.45 -7.17
N LEU A 286 1.65 13.51 -7.29
CA LEU A 286 2.08 14.02 -8.59
C LEU A 286 3.17 13.15 -9.21
N GLU A 287 4.05 12.57 -8.40
CA GLU A 287 5.04 11.59 -8.88
C GLU A 287 4.34 10.35 -9.46
N TYR A 288 3.36 9.81 -8.74
CA TYR A 288 2.53 8.72 -9.24
C TYR A 288 1.78 9.09 -10.52
N ALA A 289 1.21 10.31 -10.57
CA ALA A 289 0.40 10.78 -11.68
C ALA A 289 1.22 11.03 -12.95
N PHE A 290 2.49 11.44 -12.83
CA PHE A 290 3.34 11.87 -13.94
C PHE A 290 4.59 11.01 -14.16
N ASN A 291 4.58 9.80 -13.58
CA ASN A 291 5.65 8.81 -13.74
C ASN A 291 7.01 9.28 -13.23
N LEU A 292 7.03 9.98 -12.09
CA LEU A 292 8.25 10.37 -11.40
C LEU A 292 8.60 9.36 -10.30
N SER A 293 9.82 9.45 -9.76
CA SER A 293 10.31 8.54 -8.72
C SER A 293 10.19 9.16 -7.34
N PRO A 294 9.55 8.52 -6.36
CA PRO A 294 9.49 9.04 -4.99
C PRO A 294 10.78 8.77 -4.17
N ALA A 295 11.79 8.17 -4.80
CA ALA A 295 13.06 7.79 -4.16
C ALA A 295 14.28 8.52 -4.75
N GLU A 296 14.10 9.28 -5.80
CA GLU A 296 15.16 9.99 -6.50
C GLU A 296 14.71 11.39 -6.85
N SER A 297 15.37 12.40 -6.31
CA SER A 297 15.10 13.80 -6.69
C SER A 297 15.27 13.99 -8.20
N ASP A 298 14.14 13.90 -8.92
CA ASP A 298 14.10 13.87 -10.39
C ASP A 298 13.18 14.95 -10.98
N TYR A 299 13.15 16.12 -10.33
CA TYR A 299 12.38 17.26 -10.84
C TYR A 299 12.66 17.50 -12.33
N ARG A 300 11.65 17.26 -13.13
CA ARG A 300 11.69 17.49 -14.59
C ARG A 300 10.33 17.83 -15.15
N VAL A 301 10.33 18.58 -16.23
CA VAL A 301 9.15 18.84 -17.05
C VAL A 301 9.16 17.90 -18.26
N LEU A 302 8.00 17.39 -18.63
CA LEU A 302 7.82 16.57 -19.82
C LEU A 302 8.41 17.27 -21.07
N THR A 303 9.28 16.58 -21.78
CA THR A 303 9.72 17.05 -23.09
C THR A 303 8.56 16.91 -24.07
N PRO A 304 8.11 17.98 -24.72
CA PRO A 304 7.01 17.91 -25.68
C PRO A 304 7.23 16.83 -26.75
N ASP A 305 6.17 16.15 -27.10
CA ASP A 305 6.11 15.06 -28.09
C ASP A 305 6.90 13.79 -27.74
N SER A 306 7.63 13.75 -26.61
CA SER A 306 8.48 12.59 -26.24
C SER A 306 7.69 11.42 -25.65
N GLY A 307 6.63 11.68 -24.91
CA GLY A 307 5.96 10.67 -24.09
C GLY A 307 6.81 10.16 -22.91
N GLU A 308 7.91 10.84 -22.58
CA GLU A 308 8.75 10.52 -21.42
C GLU A 308 8.11 11.00 -20.11
N ARG A 309 8.66 10.55 -18.99
CA ARG A 309 8.22 10.98 -17.65
C ARG A 309 8.47 12.46 -17.40
N GLY A 310 7.63 13.12 -16.61
CA GLY A 310 7.81 14.51 -16.21
C GLY A 310 6.52 15.23 -15.87
N LEU A 311 6.64 16.32 -15.11
CA LEU A 311 5.56 17.24 -14.82
C LEU A 311 4.96 17.82 -16.12
N PRO A 312 3.71 18.29 -16.12
CA PRO A 312 3.09 18.88 -17.31
C PRO A 312 3.93 20.00 -17.93
N SER A 313 4.12 19.94 -19.23
CA SER A 313 4.71 21.00 -20.03
C SER A 313 3.64 22.02 -20.43
N VAL A 314 3.94 23.31 -20.24
CA VAL A 314 3.09 24.41 -20.68
C VAL A 314 3.90 25.26 -21.64
N ARG A 315 3.45 25.39 -22.86
CA ARG A 315 4.18 26.11 -23.93
C ARG A 315 3.26 26.98 -24.79
N LEU A 316 3.83 27.96 -25.45
CA LEU A 316 3.14 28.76 -26.46
C LEU A 316 3.30 28.08 -27.84
N ASP A 317 2.20 27.83 -28.53
CA ASP A 317 2.19 27.38 -29.91
C ASP A 317 2.01 28.61 -30.81
N GLU A 318 3.08 28.96 -31.50
CA GLU A 318 3.16 30.07 -32.47
C GLU A 318 2.97 29.61 -33.92
N SER A 319 2.63 28.34 -34.16
CA SER A 319 2.47 27.79 -35.51
C SER A 319 1.24 28.35 -36.26
N THR A 320 0.33 28.98 -35.53
CA THR A 320 -0.88 29.61 -36.05
C THR A 320 -0.77 31.14 -36.03
N ALA A 321 -1.59 31.82 -36.82
CA ALA A 321 -1.64 33.29 -36.81
C ALA A 321 -2.02 33.93 -35.46
N GLN A 322 -2.60 33.12 -34.59
CA GLN A 322 -2.94 33.49 -33.20
C GLN A 322 -2.26 32.50 -32.26
N PRO A 323 -1.18 32.89 -31.58
CA PRO A 323 -0.51 32.05 -30.60
C PRO A 323 -1.48 31.53 -29.53
N ARG A 324 -1.32 30.24 -29.14
CA ARG A 324 -2.16 29.59 -28.14
C ARG A 324 -1.32 28.89 -27.08
N LEU A 325 -1.82 28.91 -25.85
CA LEU A 325 -1.19 28.12 -24.81
C LEU A 325 -1.54 26.64 -24.98
N VAL A 326 -0.56 25.77 -24.84
CA VAL A 326 -0.71 24.32 -24.95
C VAL A 326 -0.20 23.70 -23.66
N ILE A 327 -1.01 22.82 -23.07
CA ILE A 327 -0.60 21.93 -22.00
C ILE A 327 -0.38 20.54 -22.58
N GLU A 328 0.73 19.93 -22.24
CA GLU A 328 1.04 18.55 -22.59
C GLU A 328 1.47 17.79 -21.34
N TYR A 329 0.89 16.61 -21.12
CA TYR A 329 1.17 15.81 -19.93
C TYR A 329 0.98 14.32 -20.18
N LEU A 330 1.61 13.50 -19.33
CA LEU A 330 1.32 12.08 -19.26
C LEU A 330 0.10 11.84 -18.37
N ARG A 331 -0.71 10.86 -18.74
CA ARG A 331 -1.84 10.37 -17.95
C ARG A 331 -1.78 8.86 -17.87
N ARG A 332 -2.07 8.32 -16.69
CA ARG A 332 -2.28 6.87 -16.53
C ARG A 332 -3.57 6.45 -17.22
N ARG A 333 -3.50 5.38 -17.99
CA ARG A 333 -4.66 4.85 -18.71
C ARG A 333 -5.71 4.30 -17.76
N ALA A 334 -6.98 4.52 -18.07
CA ALA A 334 -8.12 4.12 -17.24
C ALA A 334 -8.19 2.61 -17.01
N GLU A 335 -7.74 1.81 -18.00
CA GLU A 335 -7.72 0.34 -17.92
C GLU A 335 -6.80 -0.17 -16.77
N GLY A 336 -5.84 0.64 -16.33
CA GLY A 336 -4.99 0.40 -15.16
C GLY A 336 -5.68 0.61 -13.82
N ALA A 337 -6.94 1.11 -13.81
CA ALA A 337 -7.65 1.51 -12.60
C ALA A 337 -6.83 2.40 -11.65
N PRO A 338 -6.22 3.50 -12.15
CA PRO A 338 -5.29 4.31 -11.35
C PRO A 338 -5.99 5.12 -10.26
N ARG A 339 -7.31 5.22 -10.27
CA ARG A 339 -8.15 6.06 -9.40
C ARG A 339 -7.75 7.53 -9.41
N LEU A 340 -7.23 8.00 -10.53
CA LEU A 340 -6.86 9.39 -10.75
C LEU A 340 -7.83 10.10 -11.68
N SER A 341 -8.04 11.38 -11.40
CA SER A 341 -8.67 12.31 -12.32
C SER A 341 -7.71 13.44 -12.63
N TYR A 342 -7.62 13.77 -13.89
CA TYR A 342 -6.77 14.84 -14.40
C TYR A 342 -7.66 15.95 -14.93
N TYR A 343 -7.40 17.19 -14.52
CA TYR A 343 -8.15 18.38 -14.89
C TYR A 343 -7.16 19.40 -15.47
N PRO A 344 -6.95 19.39 -16.79
CA PRO A 344 -6.23 20.48 -17.46
C PRO A 344 -7.08 21.74 -17.41
N GLU A 345 -6.50 22.86 -17.00
CA GLU A 345 -7.21 24.10 -16.76
C GLU A 345 -6.39 25.30 -17.23
N PHE A 346 -7.06 26.35 -17.74
CA PHE A 346 -6.46 27.60 -18.14
C PHE A 346 -7.05 28.77 -17.36
N SER A 347 -6.24 29.84 -17.17
CA SER A 347 -6.68 31.07 -16.53
C SER A 347 -5.92 32.29 -17.03
N SER A 348 -6.53 33.48 -16.97
CA SER A 348 -5.87 34.77 -17.17
C SER A 348 -5.24 35.33 -15.87
N THR A 349 -5.49 34.71 -14.72
CA THR A 349 -4.93 35.11 -13.42
C THR A 349 -4.51 33.88 -12.63
N LEU A 350 -3.58 34.04 -11.66
CA LEU A 350 -3.22 32.97 -10.74
C LEU A 350 -4.23 32.82 -9.59
N GLU A 351 -5.15 33.77 -9.43
CA GLU A 351 -5.85 33.94 -8.14
C GLU A 351 -7.12 33.12 -7.99
N SER A 352 -7.92 32.79 -8.98
CA SER A 352 -9.16 32.12 -8.59
C SER A 352 -10.04 31.45 -9.66
N VAL A 353 -10.04 31.88 -10.89
CA VAL A 353 -10.98 31.27 -11.86
C VAL A 353 -10.19 30.50 -12.91
N TRP A 354 -10.10 29.20 -12.66
CA TRP A 354 -9.54 28.25 -13.62
C TRP A 354 -10.66 27.64 -14.43
N ALA A 355 -10.63 27.79 -15.74
CA ALA A 355 -11.58 27.19 -16.66
C ALA A 355 -11.07 25.81 -17.11
N PRO A 356 -11.93 24.77 -17.12
CA PRO A 356 -11.60 23.51 -17.71
C PRO A 356 -11.14 23.70 -19.14
N ALA A 357 -10.12 22.95 -19.56
CA ALA A 357 -9.71 22.94 -20.95
C ALA A 357 -10.77 22.31 -21.84
N GLY A 358 -10.71 22.65 -23.13
CA GLY A 358 -11.58 22.09 -24.17
C GLY A 358 -11.23 20.64 -24.53
N ALA A 359 -11.29 20.32 -25.82
CA ALA A 359 -11.04 18.97 -26.30
C ALA A 359 -9.59 18.51 -26.07
N GLU A 360 -9.41 17.26 -25.64
CA GLU A 360 -8.14 16.59 -25.48
C GLU A 360 -7.75 15.84 -26.76
N SER A 361 -6.49 15.93 -27.14
CA SER A 361 -5.86 15.02 -28.11
C SER A 361 -5.05 13.99 -27.34
N VAL A 362 -5.40 12.70 -27.48
CA VAL A 362 -4.82 11.61 -26.71
C VAL A 362 -4.00 10.70 -27.61
N PHE A 363 -2.77 10.41 -27.18
CA PHE A 363 -1.81 9.58 -27.90
C PHE A 363 -1.34 8.45 -26.99
N PRO A 364 -1.54 7.17 -27.34
CA PRO A 364 -1.04 6.07 -26.54
C PRO A 364 0.50 6.05 -26.52
N VAL A 365 1.09 5.85 -25.35
CA VAL A 365 2.53 5.69 -25.15
C VAL A 365 2.85 4.20 -24.98
N ASP A 366 2.19 3.54 -24.01
CA ASP A 366 2.33 2.10 -23.74
C ASP A 366 1.04 1.52 -23.12
N SER A 367 1.14 0.39 -22.44
CA SER A 367 0.00 -0.24 -21.76
C SER A 367 -0.47 0.49 -20.50
N ILE A 368 0.35 1.37 -19.93
CA ILE A 368 0.09 2.08 -18.66
C ILE A 368 -0.17 3.57 -18.92
N TRP A 369 0.49 4.15 -19.91
CA TRP A 369 0.56 5.59 -20.13
C TRP A 369 -0.02 6.03 -21.46
N GLU A 370 -0.60 7.21 -21.45
CA GLU A 370 -0.98 7.97 -22.64
C GLU A 370 -0.53 9.42 -22.48
N ARG A 371 -0.20 10.04 -23.57
CA ARG A 371 0.16 11.46 -23.69
C ARG A 371 -1.07 12.26 -24.08
N VAL A 372 -1.33 13.32 -23.35
CA VAL A 372 -2.48 14.21 -23.58
C VAL A 372 -1.99 15.59 -23.95
N VAL A 373 -2.58 16.15 -24.98
CA VAL A 373 -2.33 17.53 -25.45
C VAL A 373 -3.64 18.30 -25.47
N VAL A 374 -3.62 19.46 -24.83
CA VAL A 374 -4.78 20.34 -24.71
C VAL A 374 -4.39 21.75 -25.11
N VAL A 375 -5.21 22.37 -25.95
CA VAL A 375 -4.98 23.72 -26.46
C VAL A 375 -5.98 24.68 -25.83
N ASP A 376 -5.50 25.84 -25.39
CA ASP A 376 -6.38 26.91 -24.91
C ASP A 376 -7.20 27.47 -26.08
N GLU A 377 -8.51 27.32 -26.01
CA GLU A 377 -9.42 27.82 -27.05
C GLU A 377 -9.77 29.32 -26.88
N ALA A 378 -9.42 29.91 -25.74
CA ALA A 378 -9.68 31.32 -25.52
C ALA A 378 -8.80 32.16 -26.45
N ILE A 379 -9.43 32.84 -27.40
CA ILE A 379 -8.80 33.80 -28.28
C ILE A 379 -8.78 35.14 -27.53
N GLU A 380 -7.65 35.44 -26.89
CA GLU A 380 -7.46 36.72 -26.26
C GLU A 380 -6.46 37.58 -27.06
N HIS A 381 -6.54 38.90 -26.91
CA HIS A 381 -5.64 39.83 -27.57
C HIS A 381 -4.18 39.58 -27.18
N ALA A 382 -3.24 39.89 -28.04
CA ALA A 382 -1.81 39.61 -27.93
C ALA A 382 -1.10 40.09 -26.65
N ASP A 383 -1.80 40.86 -25.82
CA ASP A 383 -1.27 41.46 -24.56
C ASP A 383 -1.78 40.78 -23.27
N THR A 384 -2.50 39.65 -23.37
CA THR A 384 -3.06 38.98 -22.18
C THR A 384 -2.14 37.88 -21.65
N VAL A 385 -1.87 37.93 -20.35
CA VAL A 385 -1.16 36.87 -19.63
C VAL A 385 -2.09 35.68 -19.49
N ARG A 386 -1.59 34.48 -19.84
CA ARG A 386 -2.31 33.21 -19.68
C ARG A 386 -1.49 32.21 -18.90
N PHE A 387 -2.17 31.42 -18.11
CA PHE A 387 -1.61 30.34 -17.29
C PHE A 387 -2.28 29.03 -17.63
N GLY A 388 -1.53 27.94 -17.54
CA GLY A 388 -2.04 26.58 -17.68
C GLY A 388 -1.57 25.71 -16.54
N ARG A 389 -2.42 24.76 -16.09
CA ARG A 389 -2.07 23.72 -15.11
C ARG A 389 -2.80 22.43 -15.35
N VAL A 390 -2.31 21.36 -14.75
CA VAL A 390 -3.06 20.10 -14.61
C VAL A 390 -3.28 19.85 -13.12
N ARG A 391 -4.53 19.85 -12.70
CA ARG A 391 -4.92 19.46 -11.34
C ARG A 391 -5.16 17.96 -11.32
N VAL A 392 -4.64 17.27 -10.31
CA VAL A 392 -4.79 15.82 -10.13
C VAL A 392 -5.55 15.56 -8.83
N GLU A 393 -6.50 14.64 -8.89
CA GLU A 393 -7.24 14.16 -7.73
C GLU A 393 -7.17 12.63 -7.65
N LEU A 394 -6.95 12.10 -6.46
CA LEU A 394 -7.13 10.69 -6.12
C LEU A 394 -8.59 10.45 -5.75
N ARG A 395 -9.20 9.33 -6.24
CA ARG A 395 -10.61 8.95 -6.02
C ARG A 395 -10.75 7.68 -5.19
#